data_6275cdba612499506de9cc97b22c4f15
#
_entry.id   6275cdba612499506de9cc97b22c4f15
#
_cell.length_a   1.000
_cell.length_b   1.000
_cell.length_c   1.000
_cell.angle_alpha   90.00
_cell.angle_beta   90.00
_cell.angle_gamma   90.00
#
_symmetry.space_group_name_H-M   'P 1'
#
loop_
_entity.id
_entity.type
_entity.pdbx_description
1 polymer ?
#
loop_
_entity_poly.entity_id
_entity_poly.type
_entity_poly.pdbx_seq_one_letter_code
_entity_poly.pdbx_strand_id
1 'polypeptide(L)'
;NEKDAIQLAQNSLKNPSKLLKTEYLTTTHGHHEYREKPLPAYAITFDKPNNTTVYVSKDLGTVQSFRNNQWRIFDFLWMMHTMDYQERDNFNNWIIRLFSIFGLVTLLSGFTLFFLTTKFQTKK
;
A
#
# COMPACT_ATOMS: atom_id res chain seq x y z
N ASN A 1 -26.76 8.64 -5.11
CA ASN A 1 -27.31 7.72 -6.10
C ASN A 1 -26.17 7.17 -6.96
N GLU A 2 -26.28 5.90 -7.43
CA GLU A 2 -25.23 5.26 -8.25
C GLU A 2 -24.92 6.05 -9.53
N LYS A 3 -25.95 6.56 -10.21
CA LYS A 3 -25.77 7.34 -11.43
C LYS A 3 -25.00 8.64 -11.17
N ASP A 4 -25.30 9.30 -10.08
CA ASP A 4 -24.61 10.53 -9.67
C ASP A 4 -23.15 10.23 -9.32
N ALA A 5 -22.89 9.10 -8.67
CA ALA A 5 -21.53 8.65 -8.36
C ALA A 5 -20.71 8.35 -9.64
N ILE A 6 -21.32 7.70 -10.64
CA ILE A 6 -20.68 7.43 -11.93
C ILE A 6 -20.37 8.76 -12.65
N GLN A 7 -21.31 9.68 -12.68
CA GLN A 7 -21.10 10.99 -13.31
C GLN A 7 -20.00 11.80 -12.61
N LEU A 8 -19.98 11.78 -11.27
CA LEU A 8 -18.95 12.43 -10.48
C LEU A 8 -17.57 11.79 -10.74
N ALA A 9 -17.50 10.47 -10.80
CA ALA A 9 -16.28 9.75 -11.11
C ALA A 9 -15.77 10.07 -12.52
N GLN A 10 -16.64 10.10 -13.52
CA GLN A 10 -16.29 10.46 -14.90
C GLN A 10 -15.77 11.90 -15.00
N ASN A 11 -16.44 12.84 -14.34
CA ASN A 11 -16.02 14.25 -14.34
C ASN A 11 -14.68 14.48 -13.62
N SER A 12 -14.29 13.56 -12.73
CA SER A 12 -13.01 13.63 -12.03
C SER A 12 -11.84 13.09 -12.84
N LEU A 13 -12.10 12.40 -13.95
CA LEU A 13 -11.07 11.89 -14.85
C LEU A 13 -10.75 12.95 -15.92
N LYS A 14 -9.45 13.14 -16.21
CA LYS A 14 -9.00 14.12 -17.22
C LYS A 14 -9.37 13.77 -18.65
N ASN A 15 -9.55 12.46 -18.93
CA ASN A 15 -9.84 11.96 -20.27
C ASN A 15 -11.14 11.14 -20.27
N PRO A 16 -11.91 11.16 -21.36
CA PRO A 16 -13.07 10.31 -21.49
C PRO A 16 -12.64 8.83 -21.42
N SER A 17 -13.27 8.10 -20.53
CA SER A 17 -12.93 6.71 -20.22
C SER A 17 -14.18 5.84 -20.24
N LYS A 18 -14.04 4.62 -20.74
CA LYS A 18 -15.14 3.67 -20.76
C LYS A 18 -15.33 3.06 -19.38
N LEU A 19 -16.56 3.08 -18.89
CA LEU A 19 -16.94 2.38 -17.67
C LEU A 19 -16.83 0.86 -17.88
N LEU A 20 -16.09 0.18 -17.03
CA LEU A 20 -15.93 -1.28 -17.04
C LEU A 20 -16.81 -1.96 -16.00
N LYS A 21 -16.82 -1.45 -14.78
CA LYS A 21 -17.48 -2.08 -13.64
C LYS A 21 -17.87 -1.05 -12.59
N THR A 22 -18.99 -1.31 -11.92
CA THR A 22 -19.41 -0.59 -10.71
C THR A 22 -19.70 -1.61 -9.62
N GLU A 23 -19.16 -1.38 -8.42
CA GLU A 23 -19.39 -2.19 -7.23
C GLU A 23 -19.82 -1.30 -6.08
N TYR A 24 -20.75 -1.79 -5.27
CA TYR A 24 -21.18 -1.13 -4.05
C TYR A 24 -20.53 -1.78 -2.85
N LEU A 25 -19.74 -1.03 -2.11
CA LEU A 25 -18.98 -1.49 -0.95
C LEU A 25 -19.67 -1.07 0.33
N THR A 26 -20.04 -2.03 1.14
CA THR A 26 -20.57 -1.81 2.51
C THR A 26 -19.53 -2.12 3.58
N THR A 27 -18.61 -3.02 3.28
CA THR A 27 -17.51 -3.44 4.17
C THR A 27 -16.21 -3.58 3.39
N THR A 28 -15.09 -3.36 4.04
CA THR A 28 -13.75 -3.60 3.49
C THR A 28 -12.90 -4.32 4.55
N HIS A 29 -11.98 -5.16 4.10
CA HIS A 29 -10.97 -5.82 4.94
C HIS A 29 -9.62 -5.11 4.80
N GLY A 30 -8.68 -5.37 5.71
CA GLY A 30 -7.39 -4.69 5.79
C GLY A 30 -6.56 -4.68 4.49
N HIS A 31 -6.75 -5.69 3.62
CA HIS A 31 -6.08 -5.75 2.30
C HIS A 31 -6.80 -5.02 1.16
N HIS A 32 -7.98 -4.46 1.41
CA HIS A 32 -8.75 -3.80 0.36
C HIS A 32 -8.12 -2.45 -0.02
N GLU A 33 -8.15 -2.10 -1.32
CA GLU A 33 -7.60 -0.83 -1.83
C GLU A 33 -8.27 0.41 -1.23
N TYR A 34 -9.49 0.27 -0.72
CA TYR A 34 -10.31 1.32 -0.10
C TYR A 34 -10.33 1.23 1.43
N ARG A 35 -9.37 0.53 2.06
CA ARG A 35 -9.27 0.41 3.52
C ARG A 35 -9.18 1.79 4.20
N GLU A 36 -9.64 1.88 5.44
CA GLU A 36 -9.57 3.09 6.28
C GLU A 36 -10.32 4.32 5.72
N LYS A 37 -11.28 4.11 4.85
CA LYS A 37 -12.06 5.18 4.24
C LYS A 37 -13.54 5.04 4.53
N PRO A 38 -14.30 6.17 4.47
CA PRO A 38 -15.74 6.16 4.78
C PRO A 38 -16.53 5.19 3.92
N LEU A 39 -17.32 4.34 4.56
CA LEU A 39 -18.27 3.43 3.94
C LEU A 39 -19.70 3.90 4.28
N PRO A 40 -20.70 3.60 3.45
CA PRO A 40 -20.61 2.85 2.19
C PRO A 40 -20.06 3.68 1.02
N ALA A 41 -19.48 3.00 0.02
CA ALA A 41 -18.88 3.66 -1.13
C ALA A 41 -19.15 2.91 -2.44
N TYR A 42 -19.11 3.63 -3.56
CA TYR A 42 -19.11 3.07 -4.90
C TYR A 42 -17.69 2.96 -5.44
N ALA A 43 -17.29 1.77 -5.88
CA ALA A 43 -16.04 1.53 -6.60
C ALA A 43 -16.35 1.46 -8.11
N ILE A 44 -15.92 2.45 -8.86
CA ILE A 44 -16.24 2.65 -10.26
C ILE A 44 -14.96 2.51 -11.07
N THR A 45 -14.86 1.45 -11.85
CA THR A 45 -13.64 1.11 -12.61
C THR A 45 -13.78 1.53 -14.07
N PHE A 46 -12.76 2.23 -14.56
CA PHE A 46 -12.61 2.69 -15.93
C PHE A 46 -11.41 2.04 -16.61
N ASP A 47 -11.48 1.91 -17.95
CA ASP A 47 -10.40 1.35 -18.77
C ASP A 47 -9.15 2.23 -18.81
N LYS A 48 -9.31 3.54 -18.72
CA LYS A 48 -8.22 4.53 -18.82
C LYS A 48 -8.25 5.52 -17.64
N PRO A 49 -7.07 6.01 -17.24
CA PRO A 49 -5.75 5.43 -17.49
C PRO A 49 -5.50 4.17 -16.65
N ASN A 50 -4.89 3.13 -17.21
CA ASN A 50 -4.34 1.98 -16.47
C ASN A 50 -5.33 1.29 -15.50
N ASN A 51 -6.56 1.00 -15.93
CA ASN A 51 -7.60 0.38 -15.11
C ASN A 51 -7.83 1.15 -13.79
N THR A 52 -8.18 2.43 -13.92
CA THR A 52 -8.41 3.28 -12.75
C THR A 52 -9.75 2.97 -12.11
N THR A 53 -9.73 2.69 -10.81
CA THR A 53 -10.91 2.62 -9.95
C THR A 53 -11.03 3.92 -9.17
N VAL A 54 -12.19 4.57 -9.31
CA VAL A 54 -12.56 5.78 -8.57
C VAL A 54 -13.52 5.39 -7.47
N TYR A 55 -13.19 5.75 -6.24
CA TYR A 55 -14.00 5.47 -5.06
C TYR A 55 -14.77 6.73 -4.66
N VAL A 56 -16.09 6.61 -4.64
CA VAL A 56 -17.01 7.71 -4.29
C VAL A 56 -17.78 7.33 -3.03
N SER A 57 -17.66 8.13 -1.98
CA SER A 57 -18.46 7.92 -0.76
C SER A 57 -19.93 8.23 -1.06
N LYS A 58 -20.82 7.33 -0.65
CA LYS A 58 -22.27 7.52 -0.80
C LYS A 58 -22.79 8.65 0.09
N ASP A 59 -22.33 8.69 1.33
CA ASP A 59 -22.82 9.63 2.33
C ASP A 59 -22.27 11.04 2.14
N LEU A 60 -20.99 11.13 1.76
CA LEU A 60 -20.33 12.41 1.53
C LEU A 60 -20.54 12.95 0.12
N GLY A 61 -20.95 12.12 -0.85
CA GLY A 61 -21.12 12.52 -2.25
C GLY A 61 -19.83 13.04 -2.89
N THR A 62 -18.66 12.59 -2.43
CA THR A 62 -17.35 13.07 -2.88
C THR A 62 -16.42 11.90 -3.27
N VAL A 63 -15.51 12.20 -4.21
CA VAL A 63 -14.46 11.27 -4.58
C VAL A 63 -13.46 11.15 -3.44
N GLN A 64 -13.21 9.94 -2.97
CA GLN A 64 -12.33 9.65 -1.84
C GLN A 64 -10.94 9.22 -2.27
N SER A 65 -10.82 8.48 -3.35
CA SER A 65 -9.53 8.00 -3.84
C SER A 65 -9.58 7.49 -5.28
N PHE A 66 -8.39 7.51 -5.90
CA PHE A 66 -8.13 6.90 -7.19
C PHE A 66 -7.12 5.77 -7.00
N ARG A 67 -7.37 4.63 -7.63
CA ARG A 67 -6.48 3.47 -7.62
C ARG A 67 -6.30 2.95 -9.03
N ASN A 68 -5.08 2.96 -9.52
CA ASN A 68 -4.71 2.45 -10.84
C ASN A 68 -3.67 1.34 -10.72
N ASN A 69 -3.27 0.71 -11.83
CA ASN A 69 -2.29 -0.37 -11.80
C ASN A 69 -0.93 0.06 -11.26
N GLN A 70 -0.51 1.30 -11.51
CA GLN A 70 0.74 1.84 -10.96
C GLN A 70 0.67 1.96 -9.43
N TRP A 71 -0.46 2.43 -8.90
CA TRP A 71 -0.69 2.46 -7.46
C TRP A 71 -0.68 1.05 -6.85
N ARG A 72 -1.26 0.05 -7.53
CA ARG A 72 -1.26 -1.35 -7.05
C ARG A 72 0.13 -1.93 -6.99
N ILE A 73 0.98 -1.65 -7.98
CA ILE A 73 2.40 -2.04 -7.96
C ILE A 73 3.12 -1.36 -6.80
N PHE A 74 2.93 -0.05 -6.62
CA PHE A 74 3.53 0.68 -5.50
C PHE A 74 3.08 0.12 -4.15
N ASP A 75 1.79 -0.14 -3.95
CA ASP A 75 1.23 -0.69 -2.73
C ASP A 75 1.80 -2.10 -2.41
N PHE A 76 2.02 -2.92 -3.44
CA PHE A 76 2.70 -4.21 -3.30
C PHE A 76 4.17 -4.05 -2.89
N LEU A 77 4.91 -3.15 -3.51
CA LEU A 77 6.31 -2.88 -3.16
C LEU A 77 6.42 -2.29 -1.75
N TRP A 78 5.48 -1.43 -1.37
CA TRP A 78 5.38 -0.89 -0.01
C TRP A 78 5.16 -1.98 1.03
N MET A 79 4.23 -2.91 0.77
CA MET A 79 4.01 -4.08 1.61
C MET A 79 5.29 -4.92 1.79
N MET A 80 6.05 -5.12 0.73
CA MET A 80 7.36 -5.81 0.80
C MET A 80 8.37 -5.01 1.64
N HIS A 81 8.41 -3.70 1.47
CA HIS A 81 9.34 -2.83 2.19
C HIS A 81 9.05 -2.79 3.69
N THR A 82 7.79 -2.71 4.08
CA THR A 82 7.36 -2.71 5.48
C THR A 82 7.37 -4.11 6.10
N MET A 83 7.56 -5.17 5.28
CA MET A 83 7.46 -6.57 5.73
C MET A 83 6.14 -6.89 6.44
N ASP A 84 5.12 -6.06 6.23
CA ASP A 84 3.80 -6.25 6.79
C ASP A 84 2.83 -6.80 5.73
N TYR A 85 2.65 -8.11 5.79
CA TYR A 85 1.78 -8.83 4.86
C TYR A 85 0.32 -8.91 5.33
N GLN A 86 0.01 -8.41 6.53
CA GLN A 86 -1.32 -8.46 7.13
C GLN A 86 -2.07 -7.14 7.02
N GLU A 87 -1.50 -6.04 7.50
CA GLU A 87 -2.16 -4.73 7.57
C GLU A 87 -1.54 -3.69 6.63
N ARG A 88 -0.31 -3.93 6.15
CA ARG A 88 0.51 -3.10 5.25
C ARG A 88 1.15 -1.85 5.87
N ASP A 89 0.67 -1.40 7.01
CA ASP A 89 1.14 -0.18 7.68
C ASP A 89 1.62 -0.43 9.11
N ASN A 90 1.70 -1.69 9.54
CA ASN A 90 2.18 -2.08 10.86
C ASN A 90 3.71 -2.23 10.86
N PHE A 91 4.42 -1.19 11.27
CA PHE A 91 5.89 -1.19 11.40
C PHE A 91 6.43 -1.96 12.61
N ASN A 92 5.55 -2.56 13.41
CA ASN A 92 5.94 -3.32 14.61
C ASN A 92 5.56 -4.79 14.51
N ASN A 93 5.65 -5.38 13.33
CA ASN A 93 5.37 -6.77 13.09
C ASN A 93 6.55 -7.67 13.51
N TRP A 94 6.29 -8.95 13.75
CA TRP A 94 7.28 -9.93 14.21
C TRP A 94 8.44 -10.17 13.21
N ILE A 95 8.16 -9.99 11.90
CA ILE A 95 9.15 -10.19 10.83
C ILE A 95 10.23 -9.12 10.92
N ILE A 96 9.83 -7.84 11.07
CA ILE A 96 10.77 -6.73 11.25
C ILE A 96 11.61 -6.93 12.52
N ARG A 97 10.98 -7.37 13.61
CA ARG A 97 11.70 -7.66 14.87
C ARG A 97 12.77 -8.73 14.68
N LEU A 98 12.42 -9.83 14.01
CA LEU A 98 13.36 -10.91 13.71
C LEU A 98 14.51 -10.43 12.83
N PHE A 99 14.20 -9.64 11.78
CA PHE A 99 15.19 -9.09 10.88
C PHE A 99 16.13 -8.10 11.59
N SER A 100 15.59 -7.29 12.51
CA SER A 100 16.37 -6.37 13.33
C SER A 100 17.34 -7.09 14.26
N ILE A 101 16.92 -8.19 14.90
CA ILE A 101 17.77 -9.04 15.74
C ILE A 101 18.91 -9.63 14.88
N PHE A 102 18.59 -10.17 13.72
CA PHE A 102 19.59 -10.71 12.80
C PHE A 102 20.61 -9.65 12.36
N GLY A 103 20.14 -8.45 12.03
CA GLY A 103 21.00 -7.30 11.71
C GLY A 103 21.92 -6.92 12.87
N LEU A 104 21.41 -6.92 14.11
CA LEU A 104 22.21 -6.64 15.30
C LEU A 104 23.30 -7.69 15.52
N VAL A 105 22.97 -8.97 15.38
CA VAL A 105 23.94 -10.07 15.50
C VAL A 105 25.04 -9.95 14.45
N THR A 106 24.67 -9.63 13.21
CA THR A 106 25.62 -9.43 12.10
C THR A 106 26.56 -8.26 12.39
N LEU A 107 26.01 -7.14 12.88
CA LEU A 107 26.79 -5.95 13.26
C LEU A 107 27.81 -6.29 14.37
N LEU A 108 27.37 -6.94 15.44
CA LEU A 108 28.24 -7.33 16.55
C LEU A 108 29.34 -8.31 16.11
N SER A 109 29.01 -9.25 15.24
CA SER A 109 29.95 -10.17 14.63
C SER A 109 31.04 -9.43 13.82
N GLY A 110 30.64 -8.45 13.01
CA GLY A 110 31.55 -7.60 12.25
C GLY A 110 32.50 -6.79 13.14
N PHE A 111 32.00 -6.18 14.22
CA PHE A 111 32.83 -5.49 15.19
C PHE A 111 33.82 -6.41 15.91
N THR A 112 33.36 -7.58 16.30
CA THR A 112 34.23 -8.59 16.94
C THR A 112 35.38 -9.00 16.03
N LEU A 113 35.09 -9.30 14.78
CA LEU A 113 36.08 -9.61 13.75
C LEU A 113 37.09 -8.46 13.54
N PHE A 114 36.60 -7.24 13.45
CA PHE A 114 37.45 -6.05 13.29
C PHE A 114 38.44 -5.90 14.46
N PHE A 115 37.97 -6.01 15.70
CA PHE A 115 38.84 -5.90 16.87
C PHE A 115 39.83 -7.02 16.99
N LEU A 116 39.46 -8.27 16.64
CA LEU A 116 40.38 -9.41 16.66
C LEU A 116 41.47 -9.26 15.61
N THR A 117 41.13 -8.89 14.37
CA THR A 117 42.11 -8.75 13.28
C THR A 117 43.07 -7.57 13.49
N THR A 118 42.59 -6.46 14.04
CA THR A 118 43.46 -5.29 14.34
C THR A 118 44.45 -5.58 15.45
N LYS A 119 44.05 -6.35 16.48
CA LYS A 119 44.96 -6.79 17.57
C LYS A 119 46.09 -7.71 17.07
N PHE A 120 45.87 -8.51 16.05
CA PHE A 120 46.90 -9.38 15.49
C PHE A 120 47.94 -8.64 14.65
N GLN A 121 47.59 -7.51 14.06
CA GLN A 121 48.51 -6.70 13.26
C GLN A 121 49.49 -5.85 14.12
N THR A 122 49.08 -5.46 15.32
CA THR A 122 49.91 -4.63 16.22
C THR A 122 50.96 -5.45 16.98
N LYS A 123 51.01 -6.78 16.85
CA LYS A 123 52.01 -7.66 17.50
C LYS A 123 53.12 -8.16 16.58
N LYS A 124 53.26 -7.58 15.37
CA LYS A 124 54.41 -7.77 14.50
C LYS A 124 55.24 -6.51 14.49
#